data_a8d510ba31346a39ec03a9189cf29d82
#
_entry.id   a8d510ba31346a39ec03a9189cf29d82
#
_cell.length_a   1.000
_cell.length_b   1.000
_cell.length_c   1.000
_cell.angle_alpha   90.00
_cell.angle_beta   90.00
_cell.angle_gamma   90.00
#
_symmetry.space_group_name_H-M   'P 1'
#
loop_
_entity.id
_entity.type
_entity.pdbx_description
1 polymer ?
#
loop_
_entity_poly.entity_id
_entity_poly.type
_entity_poly.pdbx_seq_one_letter_code
_entity_poly.pdbx_strand_id
1 'polypeptide(L)'
;ASGTGIQEVTCLIDRFGGGITHALGCGGRDLRKQVGGLEMRFGIKKLAATPGNKTLLLLSKPGDPAVLNAVLDEARATGLRTVTCLIGGKPDELNTEGIIFTRTLEEAAFAALGKPVPELVFPKALDDRIAKLDSQRKYMRGLFSGGTLCYESLVILDDKFDIESNVPLRKELFLEAPTKGKKHCCVDLGEDEFTRGIPHPIIDTGLRGQRLEEDMRDPTCRVIMMDIVLGFGADPDPASKFAAIINRVRKDLPDGGPIIVCSVCGTDADPQSCAQQEKTLEDAGCFVFPTNAQAAKAVARIVLGK
;
A
#
# COMPACT_ATOMS: atom_id res chain seq x y z
N ALA A 1 11.93 7.38 3.52
CA ALA A 1 11.01 8.17 4.36
C ALA A 1 9.56 7.66 4.22
N SER A 2 9.35 6.35 4.45
CA SER A 2 8.08 5.67 4.23
C SER A 2 7.97 4.47 5.19
N GLY A 3 7.07 4.52 6.17
CA GLY A 3 6.90 3.45 7.18
C GLY A 3 6.40 2.15 6.56
N THR A 4 5.12 2.12 6.13
CA THR A 4 4.54 0.93 5.52
C THR A 4 5.15 0.57 4.17
N GLY A 5 5.80 1.52 3.47
CA GLY A 5 6.59 1.21 2.28
C GLY A 5 7.83 0.36 2.58
N ILE A 6 8.53 0.64 3.70
CA ILE A 6 9.64 -0.23 4.15
C ILE A 6 9.08 -1.61 4.50
N GLN A 7 7.98 -1.69 5.24
CA GLN A 7 7.36 -2.97 5.62
C GLN A 7 7.00 -3.79 4.37
N GLU A 8 6.26 -3.22 3.41
CA GLU A 8 5.88 -3.92 2.18
C GLU A 8 7.09 -4.46 1.42
N VAL A 9 8.09 -3.60 1.17
CA VAL A 9 9.26 -4.00 0.40
C VAL A 9 10.10 -5.05 1.12
N THR A 10 10.30 -4.94 2.43
CA THR A 10 11.06 -5.95 3.20
C THR A 10 10.34 -7.28 3.25
N CYS A 11 9.02 -7.29 3.41
CA CYS A 11 8.20 -8.49 3.35
C CYS A 11 8.27 -9.16 1.96
N LEU A 12 8.15 -8.38 0.89
CA LEU A 12 8.28 -8.91 -0.48
C LEU A 12 9.67 -9.49 -0.73
N ILE A 13 10.75 -8.81 -0.30
CA ILE A 13 12.11 -9.32 -0.45
C ILE A 13 12.28 -10.66 0.28
N ASP A 14 11.77 -10.77 1.49
CA ASP A 14 11.82 -12.02 2.28
C ASP A 14 11.00 -13.13 1.61
N ARG A 15 9.74 -12.87 1.30
CA ARG A 15 8.81 -13.85 0.67
C ARG A 15 9.35 -14.40 -0.66
N PHE A 16 10.13 -13.61 -1.39
CA PHE A 16 10.72 -14.02 -2.66
C PHE A 16 12.20 -14.44 -2.58
N GLY A 17 12.66 -14.79 -1.37
CA GLY A 17 13.93 -15.49 -1.12
C GLY A 17 15.15 -14.57 -1.12
N GLY A 18 14.96 -13.29 -0.78
CA GLY A 18 16.03 -12.36 -0.48
C GLY A 18 16.27 -12.18 1.01
N GLY A 19 17.01 -11.15 1.37
CA GLY A 19 17.27 -10.78 2.77
C GLY A 19 17.60 -9.32 2.93
N ILE A 20 17.33 -8.80 4.11
CA ILE A 20 17.56 -7.43 4.51
C ILE A 20 18.66 -7.41 5.57
N THR A 21 19.70 -6.62 5.35
CA THR A 21 20.73 -6.40 6.35
C THR A 21 20.31 -5.35 7.37
N HIS A 22 19.80 -4.22 6.89
CA HIS A 22 19.36 -3.09 7.69
C HIS A 22 18.20 -2.38 7.02
N ALA A 23 17.30 -1.84 7.84
CA ALA A 23 16.24 -0.93 7.41
C ALA A 23 16.22 0.31 8.33
N LEU A 24 16.29 1.50 7.74
CA LEU A 24 16.33 2.76 8.47
C LEU A 24 15.11 3.62 8.12
N GLY A 25 14.30 3.95 9.11
CA GLY A 25 13.15 4.83 8.95
C GLY A 25 13.51 6.29 9.21
N CYS A 26 13.56 7.12 8.19
CA CYS A 26 13.92 8.54 8.29
C CYS A 26 12.75 9.48 8.59
N GLY A 27 11.52 8.95 8.63
CA GLY A 27 10.30 9.76 8.80
C GLY A 27 9.90 10.57 7.56
N GLY A 28 8.61 10.81 7.38
CA GLY A 28 8.04 11.44 6.19
C GLY A 28 8.38 12.94 6.02
N ARG A 29 8.95 13.57 7.05
CA ARG A 29 9.33 15.00 6.99
C ARG A 29 10.75 15.23 6.51
N ASP A 30 11.59 14.19 6.49
CA ASP A 30 13.02 14.31 6.18
C ASP A 30 13.27 14.92 4.80
N LEU A 31 12.50 14.54 3.79
CA LEU A 31 12.65 15.02 2.41
C LEU A 31 11.97 16.37 2.11
N ARG A 32 11.53 17.10 3.14
CA ARG A 32 11.05 18.47 2.97
C ARG A 32 12.24 19.42 2.82
N LYS A 33 12.05 20.52 2.08
CA LYS A 33 13.08 21.54 1.86
C LYS A 33 13.72 22.04 3.15
N GLN A 34 12.93 22.21 4.22
CA GLN A 34 13.40 22.73 5.53
C GLN A 34 14.30 21.75 6.27
N VAL A 35 14.20 20.44 6.00
CA VAL A 35 15.01 19.39 6.65
C VAL A 35 16.19 18.97 5.76
N GLY A 36 15.99 18.93 4.44
CA GLY A 36 17.07 18.73 3.48
C GLY A 36 17.58 17.29 3.36
N GLY A 37 16.79 16.29 3.78
CA GLY A 37 17.14 14.87 3.64
C GLY A 37 18.27 14.43 4.57
N LEU A 38 18.44 15.08 5.71
CA LEU A 38 19.56 14.84 6.62
C LEU A 38 19.65 13.40 7.10
N GLU A 39 18.54 12.83 7.55
CA GLU A 39 18.48 11.47 8.06
C GLU A 39 18.73 10.44 6.94
N MET A 40 18.10 10.63 5.78
CA MET A 40 18.26 9.72 4.65
C MET A 40 19.71 9.73 4.13
N ARG A 41 20.31 10.91 3.98
CA ARG A 41 21.71 11.05 3.55
C ARG A 41 22.69 10.45 4.57
N PHE A 42 22.44 10.67 5.87
CA PHE A 42 23.21 10.02 6.94
C PHE A 42 23.08 8.49 6.87
N GLY A 43 21.85 7.99 6.72
CA GLY A 43 21.55 6.56 6.58
C GLY A 43 22.27 5.92 5.38
N ILE A 44 22.27 6.58 4.22
CA ILE A 44 23.00 6.14 3.02
C ILE A 44 24.49 5.94 3.33
N LYS A 45 25.13 6.93 3.95
CA LYS A 45 26.57 6.83 4.33
C LYS A 45 26.82 5.66 5.28
N LYS A 46 25.96 5.47 6.27
CA LYS A 46 26.11 4.39 7.26
C LYS A 46 25.90 3.03 6.62
N LEU A 47 24.87 2.88 5.80
CA LEU A 47 24.62 1.61 5.08
C LEU A 47 25.73 1.30 4.09
N ALA A 48 26.27 2.30 3.39
CA ALA A 48 27.37 2.10 2.44
C ALA A 48 28.67 1.67 3.14
N ALA A 49 28.93 2.17 4.35
CA ALA A 49 30.07 1.78 5.15
C ALA A 49 29.92 0.42 5.85
N THR A 50 28.72 -0.18 5.82
CA THR A 50 28.47 -1.48 6.46
C THR A 50 28.96 -2.62 5.56
N PRO A 51 29.88 -3.46 6.04
CA PRO A 51 30.39 -4.58 5.24
C PRO A 51 29.27 -5.54 4.80
N GLY A 52 29.33 -5.97 3.55
CA GLY A 52 28.39 -6.94 2.99
C GLY A 52 27.16 -6.33 2.32
N ASN A 53 26.88 -5.05 2.51
CA ASN A 53 25.82 -4.37 1.76
C ASN A 53 26.20 -4.26 0.29
N LYS A 54 25.30 -4.70 -0.59
CA LYS A 54 25.49 -4.69 -2.04
C LYS A 54 24.53 -3.75 -2.76
N THR A 55 23.35 -3.51 -2.15
CA THR A 55 22.29 -2.73 -2.76
C THR A 55 21.72 -1.75 -1.72
N LEU A 56 21.58 -0.50 -2.14
CA LEU A 56 20.79 0.50 -1.44
C LEU A 56 19.38 0.54 -2.03
N LEU A 57 18.39 0.58 -1.18
CA LEU A 57 17.00 0.76 -1.58
C LEU A 57 16.42 1.99 -0.89
N LEU A 58 16.03 2.99 -1.67
CA LEU A 58 15.52 4.26 -1.20
C LEU A 58 14.01 4.34 -1.46
N LEU A 59 13.23 4.48 -0.40
CA LEU A 59 11.75 4.48 -0.48
C LEU A 59 11.20 5.77 0.11
N SER A 60 10.33 6.46 -0.64
CA SER A 60 9.63 7.64 -0.13
C SER A 60 8.35 7.94 -0.90
N LYS A 61 7.42 8.67 -0.23
CA LYS A 61 6.46 9.53 -0.92
C LYS A 61 7.22 10.71 -1.55
N PRO A 62 6.62 11.55 -2.41
CA PRO A 62 7.29 12.70 -3.03
C PRO A 62 7.90 13.63 -1.99
N GLY A 63 9.10 14.14 -2.29
CA GLY A 63 9.81 15.14 -1.51
C GLY A 63 10.13 16.38 -2.36
N ASP A 64 10.85 17.33 -1.79
CA ASP A 64 11.36 18.47 -2.54
C ASP A 64 12.37 18.00 -3.60
N PRO A 65 12.24 18.37 -4.89
CA PRO A 65 13.10 17.86 -5.96
C PRO A 65 14.60 18.14 -5.74
N ALA A 66 14.96 19.28 -5.18
CA ALA A 66 16.36 19.61 -4.88
C ALA A 66 16.93 18.71 -3.77
N VAL A 67 16.11 18.41 -2.75
CA VAL A 67 16.48 17.49 -1.67
C VAL A 67 16.61 16.07 -2.20
N LEU A 68 15.68 15.64 -3.04
CA LEU A 68 15.72 14.31 -3.66
C LEU A 68 16.98 14.15 -4.53
N ASN A 69 17.34 15.15 -5.34
CA ASN A 69 18.56 15.11 -6.13
C ASN A 69 19.80 15.01 -5.25
N ALA A 70 19.87 15.77 -4.15
CA ALA A 70 20.99 15.66 -3.20
C ALA A 70 21.08 14.27 -2.53
N VAL A 71 19.95 13.61 -2.27
CA VAL A 71 19.88 12.24 -1.76
C VAL A 71 20.36 11.24 -2.80
N LEU A 72 19.95 11.41 -4.08
CA LEU A 72 20.39 10.54 -5.18
C LEU A 72 21.89 10.72 -5.47
N ASP A 73 22.43 11.95 -5.40
CA ASP A 73 23.86 12.21 -5.54
C ASP A 73 24.67 11.52 -4.42
N GLU A 74 24.19 11.58 -3.19
CA GLU A 74 24.81 10.88 -2.06
C GLU A 74 24.81 9.37 -2.25
N ALA A 75 23.69 8.80 -2.74
CA ALA A 75 23.59 7.38 -3.03
C ALA A 75 24.55 6.96 -4.15
N ARG A 76 24.63 7.75 -5.23
CA ARG A 76 25.54 7.52 -6.36
C ARG A 76 27.00 7.54 -5.92
N ALA A 77 27.37 8.49 -5.04
CA ALA A 77 28.72 8.62 -4.52
C ALA A 77 29.20 7.39 -3.73
N THR A 78 28.29 6.52 -3.28
CA THR A 78 28.65 5.27 -2.58
C THR A 78 29.20 4.19 -3.50
N GLY A 79 28.91 4.27 -4.80
CA GLY A 79 29.23 3.20 -5.77
C GLY A 79 28.40 1.93 -5.63
N LEU A 80 27.49 1.85 -4.66
CA LEU A 80 26.59 0.70 -4.49
C LEU A 80 25.49 0.71 -5.55
N ARG A 81 25.05 -0.47 -5.94
CA ARG A 81 23.83 -0.61 -6.73
C ARG A 81 22.67 0.04 -5.98
N THR A 82 22.02 1.00 -6.61
CA THR A 82 20.95 1.76 -5.98
C THR A 82 19.65 1.57 -6.74
N VAL A 83 18.60 1.23 -6.00
CA VAL A 83 17.20 1.19 -6.45
C VAL A 83 16.46 2.28 -5.70
N THR A 84 15.60 3.04 -6.38
CA THR A 84 14.77 4.05 -5.74
C THR A 84 13.31 3.91 -6.17
N CYS A 85 12.41 4.00 -5.20
CA CYS A 85 10.97 4.15 -5.41
C CYS A 85 10.51 5.43 -4.71
N LEU A 86 10.32 6.47 -5.50
CA LEU A 86 9.74 7.74 -5.07
C LEU A 86 8.32 7.74 -5.63
N ILE A 87 7.38 7.17 -4.85
CA ILE A 87 6.01 6.90 -5.30
C ILE A 87 5.34 8.21 -5.75
N GLY A 88 4.86 8.23 -7.01
CA GLY A 88 4.30 9.44 -7.62
C GLY A 88 5.35 10.48 -8.04
N GLY A 89 6.64 10.21 -7.84
CA GLY A 89 7.73 11.05 -8.32
C GLY A 89 7.87 10.98 -9.85
N LYS A 90 8.34 12.07 -10.43
CA LYS A 90 8.58 12.19 -11.88
C LYS A 90 10.06 12.00 -12.17
N PRO A 91 10.47 10.94 -12.87
CA PRO A 91 11.88 10.70 -13.20
C PRO A 91 12.54 11.86 -13.93
N ASP A 92 11.77 12.55 -14.80
CA ASP A 92 12.28 13.66 -15.62
C ASP A 92 12.65 14.91 -14.79
N GLU A 93 12.15 15.02 -13.56
CA GLU A 93 12.49 16.09 -12.62
C GLU A 93 13.71 15.74 -11.74
N LEU A 94 14.25 14.52 -11.87
CA LEU A 94 15.29 13.97 -11.01
C LEU A 94 16.49 13.47 -11.83
N ASN A 95 17.69 13.61 -11.27
CA ASN A 95 18.85 12.98 -11.84
C ASN A 95 18.90 11.50 -11.39
N THR A 96 18.41 10.62 -12.25
CA THR A 96 18.38 9.16 -11.99
C THR A 96 19.50 8.39 -12.69
N GLU A 97 20.50 9.07 -13.27
CA GLU A 97 21.61 8.42 -13.93
C GLU A 97 22.33 7.42 -13.02
N GLY A 98 22.52 6.18 -13.49
CA GLY A 98 23.14 5.10 -12.71
C GLY A 98 22.31 4.55 -11.56
N ILE A 99 21.03 4.99 -11.41
CA ILE A 99 20.09 4.55 -10.37
C ILE A 99 18.89 3.89 -11.03
N ILE A 100 18.48 2.74 -10.52
CA ILE A 100 17.27 2.05 -10.99
C ILE A 100 16.06 2.75 -10.36
N PHE A 101 15.31 3.49 -11.18
CA PHE A 101 14.08 4.14 -10.75
C PHE A 101 12.89 3.20 -10.96
N THR A 102 12.05 3.05 -9.93
CA THR A 102 10.84 2.24 -9.95
C THR A 102 9.63 3.06 -9.54
N ARG A 103 8.45 2.66 -9.98
CA ARG A 103 7.20 3.40 -9.77
C ARG A 103 6.36 2.85 -8.63
N THR A 104 6.55 1.57 -8.31
CA THR A 104 5.79 0.87 -7.26
C THR A 104 6.74 0.19 -6.28
N LEU A 105 6.23 -0.09 -5.08
CA LEU A 105 6.96 -0.85 -4.05
C LEU A 105 7.28 -2.28 -4.55
N GLU A 106 6.35 -2.88 -5.29
CA GLU A 106 6.54 -4.17 -5.95
C GLU A 106 7.76 -4.13 -6.89
N GLU A 107 7.79 -3.18 -7.83
CA GLU A 107 8.92 -3.00 -8.75
C GLU A 107 10.24 -2.80 -7.99
N ALA A 108 10.22 -2.03 -6.90
CA ALA A 108 11.39 -1.76 -6.08
C ALA A 108 11.93 -3.01 -5.40
N ALA A 109 11.05 -3.83 -4.82
CA ALA A 109 11.43 -5.10 -4.19
C ALA A 109 12.06 -6.06 -5.20
N PHE A 110 11.42 -6.25 -6.36
CA PHE A 110 11.91 -7.15 -7.40
C PHE A 110 13.17 -6.61 -8.09
N ALA A 111 13.28 -5.30 -8.29
CA ALA A 111 14.52 -4.70 -8.76
C ALA A 111 15.66 -4.91 -7.77
N ALA A 112 15.43 -4.77 -6.46
CA ALA A 112 16.45 -5.04 -5.44
C ALA A 112 16.88 -6.51 -5.43
N LEU A 113 15.96 -7.44 -5.65
CA LEU A 113 16.23 -8.87 -5.79
C LEU A 113 16.96 -9.23 -7.09
N GLY A 114 16.96 -8.37 -8.10
CA GLY A 114 17.42 -8.71 -9.44
C GLY A 114 16.52 -9.72 -10.15
N LYS A 115 15.24 -9.74 -9.84
CA LYS A 115 14.22 -10.63 -10.39
C LYS A 115 13.18 -9.83 -11.18
N PRO A 116 12.51 -10.44 -12.17
CA PRO A 116 11.34 -9.82 -12.80
C PRO A 116 10.17 -9.77 -11.81
N VAL A 117 9.33 -8.75 -11.95
CA VAL A 117 8.05 -8.69 -11.23
C VAL A 117 7.17 -9.84 -11.73
N PRO A 118 6.54 -10.61 -10.84
CA PRO A 118 5.61 -11.67 -11.22
C PRO A 118 4.45 -11.12 -12.06
N GLU A 119 4.03 -11.91 -13.05
CA GLU A 119 2.87 -11.55 -13.85
C GLU A 119 1.61 -11.49 -13.00
N LEU A 120 0.83 -10.43 -13.20
CA LEU A 120 -0.47 -10.30 -12.55
C LEU A 120 -1.48 -11.23 -13.22
N VAL A 121 -1.95 -12.22 -12.47
CA VAL A 121 -2.97 -13.16 -12.92
C VAL A 121 -4.28 -12.88 -12.20
N PHE A 122 -5.35 -12.67 -12.96
CA PHE A 122 -6.69 -12.52 -12.40
C PHE A 122 -7.37 -13.90 -12.35
N PRO A 123 -7.84 -14.33 -11.14
CA PRO A 123 -8.55 -15.59 -11.06
C PRO A 123 -9.91 -15.51 -11.80
N LYS A 124 -10.29 -16.57 -12.51
CA LYS A 124 -11.58 -16.64 -13.20
C LYS A 124 -12.77 -16.32 -12.29
N ALA A 125 -12.70 -16.72 -11.03
CA ALA A 125 -13.71 -16.40 -10.02
C ALA A 125 -13.94 -14.89 -9.85
N LEU A 126 -12.92 -14.06 -10.08
CA LEU A 126 -13.05 -12.61 -10.06
C LEU A 126 -13.92 -12.12 -11.23
N ASP A 127 -13.68 -12.62 -12.44
CA ASP A 127 -14.47 -12.25 -13.62
C ASP A 127 -15.94 -12.72 -13.47
N ASP A 128 -16.15 -13.94 -12.97
CA ASP A 128 -17.48 -14.47 -12.66
C ASP A 128 -18.22 -13.62 -11.61
N ARG A 129 -17.49 -13.05 -10.65
CA ARG A 129 -18.04 -12.18 -9.63
C ARG A 129 -18.34 -10.78 -10.16
N ILE A 130 -17.47 -10.21 -11.00
CA ILE A 130 -17.68 -8.92 -11.70
C ILE A 130 -18.96 -8.97 -12.53
N ALA A 131 -19.18 -10.06 -13.27
CA ALA A 131 -20.35 -10.25 -14.14
C ALA A 131 -21.67 -10.30 -13.36
N LYS A 132 -21.64 -10.69 -12.07
CA LYS A 132 -22.82 -10.81 -11.21
C LYS A 132 -23.09 -9.58 -10.36
N LEU A 133 -22.25 -8.55 -10.42
CA LEU A 133 -22.46 -7.33 -9.64
C LEU A 133 -23.68 -6.55 -10.13
N ASP A 134 -24.46 -6.02 -9.19
CA ASP A 134 -25.52 -5.09 -9.50
C ASP A 134 -24.97 -3.85 -10.23
N SER A 135 -25.67 -3.40 -11.26
CA SER A 135 -25.29 -2.24 -12.09
C SER A 135 -25.27 -0.91 -11.32
N GLN A 136 -25.97 -0.83 -10.19
CA GLN A 136 -25.92 0.34 -9.30
C GLN A 136 -24.56 0.44 -8.58
N ARG A 137 -23.84 -0.67 -8.39
CA ARG A 137 -22.51 -0.70 -7.79
C ARG A 137 -21.46 -0.15 -8.75
N LYS A 138 -20.98 1.06 -8.49
CA LYS A 138 -20.10 1.82 -9.39
C LYS A 138 -18.76 2.21 -8.77
N TYR A 139 -18.72 2.42 -7.44
CA TYR A 139 -17.63 3.11 -6.80
C TYR A 139 -16.70 2.18 -6.01
N MET A 140 -15.40 2.51 -6.01
CA MET A 140 -14.45 1.89 -5.11
C MET A 140 -14.41 2.62 -3.76
N ARG A 141 -14.08 1.87 -2.72
CA ARG A 141 -13.71 2.35 -1.39
C ARG A 141 -12.36 1.74 -1.00
N GLY A 142 -11.40 2.58 -0.65
CA GLY A 142 -10.12 2.15 -0.10
C GLY A 142 -10.09 2.40 1.41
N LEU A 143 -9.82 1.38 2.21
CA LEU A 143 -9.76 1.44 3.67
C LEU A 143 -8.36 1.03 4.13
N PHE A 144 -7.46 1.98 4.21
CA PHE A 144 -6.04 1.72 4.47
C PHE A 144 -5.66 1.97 5.92
N SER A 145 -4.75 1.16 6.44
CA SER A 145 -4.00 1.41 7.66
C SER A 145 -2.57 1.90 7.37
N GLY A 146 -2.07 1.61 6.19
CA GLY A 146 -0.75 2.00 5.72
C GLY A 146 -0.80 3.19 4.77
N GLY A 147 -0.41 4.39 5.23
CA GLY A 147 -0.49 5.60 4.42
C GLY A 147 0.35 5.57 3.15
N THR A 148 1.40 4.75 3.08
CA THR A 148 2.16 4.57 1.84
C THR A 148 1.44 3.64 0.88
N LEU A 149 0.77 2.61 1.38
CA LEU A 149 -0.02 1.68 0.56
C LEU A 149 -1.25 2.38 -0.01
N CYS A 150 -1.91 3.25 0.79
CA CYS A 150 -2.96 4.14 0.30
C CYS A 150 -2.44 5.03 -0.84
N TYR A 151 -1.32 5.72 -0.61
CA TYR A 151 -0.75 6.65 -1.58
C TYR A 151 -0.31 5.95 -2.88
N GLU A 152 0.30 4.76 -2.79
CA GLU A 152 0.65 3.94 -3.96
C GLU A 152 -0.60 3.56 -4.77
N SER A 153 -1.66 3.16 -4.09
CA SER A 153 -2.93 2.81 -4.74
C SER A 153 -3.54 4.01 -5.45
N LEU A 154 -3.51 5.20 -4.83
CA LEU A 154 -3.93 6.43 -5.48
C LEU A 154 -3.13 6.70 -6.76
N VAL A 155 -1.79 6.57 -6.71
CA VAL A 155 -0.91 6.80 -7.87
C VAL A 155 -1.19 5.80 -9.00
N ILE A 156 -1.41 4.52 -8.68
CA ILE A 156 -1.71 3.48 -9.68
C ILE A 156 -3.07 3.71 -10.37
N LEU A 157 -4.01 4.30 -9.66
CA LEU A 157 -5.39 4.48 -10.11
C LEU A 157 -5.67 5.88 -10.69
N ASP A 158 -4.76 6.86 -10.53
CA ASP A 158 -4.96 8.28 -10.86
C ASP A 158 -5.35 8.54 -12.33
N ASP A 159 -4.81 7.73 -13.26
CA ASP A 159 -5.12 7.84 -14.69
C ASP A 159 -6.40 7.08 -15.10
N LYS A 160 -7.08 6.42 -14.19
CA LYS A 160 -8.27 5.60 -14.47
C LYS A 160 -9.57 6.34 -14.09
N PHE A 161 -9.61 6.96 -12.93
CA PHE A 161 -10.76 7.70 -12.42
C PHE A 161 -10.35 8.61 -11.25
N ASP A 162 -11.11 9.69 -11.04
CA ASP A 162 -10.88 10.58 -9.90
C ASP A 162 -11.22 9.89 -8.57
N ILE A 163 -10.29 9.97 -7.61
CA ILE A 163 -10.42 9.35 -6.29
C ILE A 163 -10.26 10.42 -5.22
N GLU A 164 -11.33 10.64 -4.46
CA GLU A 164 -11.26 11.51 -3.28
C GLU A 164 -10.48 10.83 -2.15
N SER A 165 -9.68 11.60 -1.42
CA SER A 165 -8.88 11.06 -0.31
C SER A 165 -8.59 12.14 0.75
N ASN A 166 -8.40 11.71 2.01
CA ASN A 166 -7.84 12.58 3.04
C ASN A 166 -6.32 12.84 2.85
N VAL A 167 -5.68 12.06 1.97
CA VAL A 167 -4.28 12.23 1.54
C VAL A 167 -4.17 12.32 0.02
N PRO A 168 -4.86 13.27 -0.63
CA PRO A 168 -5.07 13.27 -2.06
C PRO A 168 -3.78 13.54 -2.85
N LEU A 169 -3.71 13.03 -4.09
CA LEU A 169 -2.65 13.39 -5.04
C LEU A 169 -2.81 14.82 -5.56
N ARG A 170 -4.04 15.27 -5.72
CA ARG A 170 -4.45 16.59 -6.20
C ARG A 170 -5.36 17.26 -5.18
N LYS A 171 -5.16 18.56 -4.91
CA LYS A 171 -5.89 19.30 -3.86
C LYS A 171 -7.40 19.31 -4.05
N GLU A 172 -7.87 19.33 -5.29
CA GLU A 172 -9.29 19.31 -5.66
C GLU A 172 -10.00 17.98 -5.32
N LEU A 173 -9.23 16.94 -5.06
CA LEU A 173 -9.73 15.62 -4.64
C LEU A 173 -9.65 15.42 -3.12
N PHE A 174 -9.49 16.51 -2.36
CA PHE A 174 -9.49 16.42 -0.90
C PHE A 174 -10.86 16.03 -0.38
N LEU A 175 -10.93 14.94 0.39
CA LEU A 175 -12.14 14.44 1.03
C LEU A 175 -12.33 15.10 2.39
N GLU A 176 -13.19 16.14 2.46
CA GLU A 176 -13.45 16.92 3.70
C GLU A 176 -14.07 16.08 4.83
N ALA A 177 -14.84 15.07 4.48
CA ALA A 177 -15.50 14.19 5.44
C ALA A 177 -15.13 12.73 5.15
N PRO A 178 -13.93 12.25 5.53
CA PRO A 178 -13.44 10.92 5.17
C PRO A 178 -14.28 9.77 5.74
N THR A 179 -15.20 10.06 6.66
CA THR A 179 -16.19 9.10 7.17
C THR A 179 -17.41 8.91 6.26
N LYS A 180 -17.56 9.69 5.19
CA LYS A 180 -18.79 9.73 4.35
C LYS A 180 -18.51 9.78 2.84
N GLY A 181 -17.49 9.08 2.36
CA GLY A 181 -17.20 9.02 0.92
C GLY A 181 -18.39 8.52 0.10
N LYS A 182 -18.79 9.28 -0.95
CA LYS A 182 -19.98 8.99 -1.78
C LYS A 182 -19.64 8.45 -3.16
N LYS A 183 -18.39 8.65 -3.63
CA LYS A 183 -17.90 8.23 -4.95
C LYS A 183 -16.67 7.33 -4.75
N HIS A 184 -15.76 7.31 -5.73
CA HIS A 184 -14.47 6.67 -5.53
C HIS A 184 -13.71 7.40 -4.42
N CYS A 185 -13.33 6.69 -3.37
CA CYS A 185 -12.52 7.28 -2.32
C CYS A 185 -11.53 6.26 -1.72
N CYS A 186 -10.36 6.76 -1.31
CA CYS A 186 -9.38 6.04 -0.52
C CYS A 186 -9.11 6.81 0.76
N VAL A 187 -9.21 6.15 1.90
CA VAL A 187 -9.00 6.77 3.21
C VAL A 187 -7.81 6.10 3.89
N ASP A 188 -6.81 6.92 4.22
CA ASP A 188 -5.74 6.55 5.14
C ASP A 188 -6.25 6.75 6.57
N LEU A 189 -6.64 5.67 7.22
CA LEU A 189 -7.14 5.65 8.59
C LEU A 189 -6.00 5.69 9.63
N GLY A 190 -4.74 5.66 9.17
CA GLY A 190 -3.55 5.84 9.98
C GLY A 190 -3.14 7.30 10.20
N GLU A 191 -3.80 8.26 9.54
CA GLU A 191 -3.49 9.68 9.70
C GLU A 191 -3.89 10.21 11.09
N ASP A 192 -3.25 11.32 11.50
CA ASP A 192 -3.41 11.93 12.82
C ASP A 192 -4.88 12.21 13.20
N GLU A 193 -5.73 12.52 12.23
CA GLU A 193 -7.14 12.81 12.47
C GLU A 193 -7.92 11.60 13.03
N PHE A 194 -7.49 10.37 12.69
CA PHE A 194 -8.11 9.13 13.16
C PHE A 194 -7.40 8.49 14.34
N THR A 195 -6.16 8.92 14.65
CA THR A 195 -5.31 8.25 15.65
C THR A 195 -5.10 9.08 16.92
N ARG A 196 -5.69 10.28 17.00
CA ARG A 196 -5.60 11.10 18.21
C ARG A 196 -6.39 10.49 19.37
N GLY A 197 -5.67 9.94 20.34
CA GLY A 197 -6.26 9.35 21.56
C GLY A 197 -6.82 7.96 21.40
N ILE A 198 -6.66 7.34 20.21
CA ILE A 198 -7.02 5.94 19.94
C ILE A 198 -5.83 5.21 19.28
N PRO A 199 -5.74 3.89 19.41
CA PRO A 199 -4.69 3.13 18.77
C PRO A 199 -4.71 3.25 17.25
N HIS A 200 -3.53 3.13 16.65
CA HIS A 200 -3.39 3.08 15.19
C HIS A 200 -4.16 1.87 14.60
N PRO A 201 -4.79 1.97 13.41
CA PRO A 201 -5.61 0.91 12.81
C PRO A 201 -4.85 -0.39 12.45
N ILE A 202 -3.53 -0.39 12.52
CA ILE A 202 -2.73 -1.63 12.49
C ILE A 202 -2.83 -2.38 13.84
N ILE A 203 -2.99 -1.67 14.96
CA ILE A 203 -3.05 -2.23 16.31
C ILE A 203 -4.49 -2.56 16.69
N ASP A 204 -5.42 -1.68 16.36
CA ASP A 204 -6.86 -1.85 16.63
C ASP A 204 -7.66 -1.69 15.34
N THR A 205 -8.25 -2.78 14.90
CA THR A 205 -9.04 -2.82 13.65
C THR A 205 -10.46 -2.29 13.79
N GLY A 206 -10.88 -1.84 14.97
CA GLY A 206 -12.28 -1.50 15.26
C GLY A 206 -12.87 -0.43 14.35
N LEU A 207 -12.20 0.69 14.18
CA LEU A 207 -12.62 1.77 13.28
C LEU A 207 -12.73 1.31 11.82
N ARG A 208 -11.73 0.55 11.34
CA ARG A 208 -11.75 -0.02 10.00
C ARG A 208 -12.88 -1.02 9.81
N GLY A 209 -13.16 -1.83 10.83
CA GLY A 209 -14.26 -2.79 10.82
C GLY A 209 -15.62 -2.11 10.71
N GLN A 210 -15.85 -1.03 11.44
CA GLN A 210 -17.07 -0.21 11.33
C GLN A 210 -17.21 0.34 9.90
N ARG A 211 -16.15 0.92 9.38
CA ARG A 211 -16.15 1.46 8.03
C ARG A 211 -16.36 0.41 6.95
N LEU A 212 -15.75 -0.77 7.11
CA LEU A 212 -15.95 -1.90 6.21
C LEU A 212 -17.44 -2.30 6.16
N GLU A 213 -18.10 -2.40 7.31
CA GLU A 213 -19.53 -2.72 7.37
C GLU A 213 -20.39 -1.66 6.69
N GLU A 214 -20.12 -0.37 6.93
CA GLU A 214 -20.85 0.74 6.30
C GLU A 214 -20.71 0.71 4.77
N ASP A 215 -19.48 0.57 4.27
CA ASP A 215 -19.17 0.55 2.84
C ASP A 215 -19.71 -0.74 2.16
N MET A 216 -19.75 -1.87 2.85
CA MET A 216 -20.38 -3.09 2.33
C MET A 216 -21.91 -2.93 2.16
N ARG A 217 -22.56 -2.18 3.04
CA ARG A 217 -24.00 -1.91 3.00
C ARG A 217 -24.37 -0.78 2.01
N ASP A 218 -23.40 -0.01 1.53
CA ASP A 218 -23.63 1.00 0.49
C ASP A 218 -23.97 0.32 -0.85
N PRO A 219 -25.19 0.50 -1.39
CA PRO A 219 -25.58 -0.14 -2.65
C PRO A 219 -24.79 0.37 -3.85
N THR A 220 -24.11 1.49 -3.73
CA THR A 220 -23.28 2.05 -4.80
C THR A 220 -21.83 1.57 -4.76
N CYS A 221 -21.39 0.95 -3.66
CA CYS A 221 -20.06 0.41 -3.51
C CYS A 221 -19.87 -0.84 -4.38
N ARG A 222 -18.93 -0.80 -5.30
CA ARG A 222 -18.60 -1.88 -6.25
C ARG A 222 -17.47 -2.77 -5.72
N VAL A 223 -16.45 -2.14 -5.17
CA VAL A 223 -15.26 -2.82 -4.64
C VAL A 223 -14.72 -2.08 -3.42
N ILE A 224 -14.30 -2.86 -2.43
CA ILE A 224 -13.56 -2.37 -1.27
C ILE A 224 -12.14 -2.90 -1.36
N MET A 225 -11.15 -2.02 -1.25
CA MET A 225 -9.73 -2.36 -1.18
C MET A 225 -9.21 -2.15 0.23
N MET A 226 -8.46 -3.13 0.75
CA MET A 226 -7.88 -3.07 2.09
C MET A 226 -6.45 -3.60 2.10
N ASP A 227 -5.58 -2.95 2.88
CA ASP A 227 -4.31 -3.51 3.31
C ASP A 227 -4.46 -4.26 4.63
N ILE A 228 -3.71 -5.32 4.84
CA ILE A 228 -3.56 -5.98 6.14
C ILE A 228 -2.06 -5.95 6.48
N VAL A 229 -1.69 -5.26 7.54
CA VAL A 229 -0.28 -5.11 7.93
C VAL A 229 -0.02 -5.92 9.19
N LEU A 230 0.89 -6.89 9.07
CA LEU A 230 1.29 -7.79 10.14
C LEU A 230 2.54 -7.29 10.87
N GLY A 231 2.86 -7.90 11.99
CA GLY A 231 4.04 -7.63 12.78
C GLY A 231 3.82 -7.80 14.28
N PHE A 232 4.89 -7.70 15.06
CA PHE A 232 4.85 -7.92 16.51
C PHE A 232 4.00 -6.92 17.29
N GLY A 233 3.87 -5.69 16.81
CA GLY A 233 3.04 -4.66 17.43
C GLY A 233 1.66 -4.49 16.80
N ALA A 234 1.33 -5.28 15.79
CA ALA A 234 0.05 -5.23 15.08
C ALA A 234 -1.03 -6.04 15.82
N ASP A 235 -2.27 -5.91 15.35
CA ASP A 235 -3.39 -6.75 15.80
C ASP A 235 -3.00 -8.24 15.67
N PRO A 236 -3.25 -9.06 16.69
CA PRO A 236 -2.82 -10.47 16.67
C PRO A 236 -3.57 -11.34 15.65
N ASP A 237 -4.77 -10.94 15.21
CA ASP A 237 -5.55 -11.67 14.20
C ASP A 237 -6.51 -10.74 13.45
N PRO A 238 -5.98 -9.85 12.60
CA PRO A 238 -6.81 -8.89 11.87
C PRO A 238 -7.74 -9.54 10.84
N ALA A 239 -7.28 -10.60 10.15
CA ALA A 239 -8.06 -11.26 9.12
C ALA A 239 -9.34 -11.90 9.68
N SER A 240 -9.28 -12.59 10.82
CA SER A 240 -10.48 -13.20 11.44
C SER A 240 -11.50 -12.15 11.85
N LYS A 241 -11.06 -10.98 12.32
CA LYS A 241 -11.96 -9.87 12.68
C LYS A 241 -12.69 -9.33 11.46
N PHE A 242 -11.98 -9.07 10.37
CA PHE A 242 -12.61 -8.64 9.11
C PHE A 242 -13.48 -9.72 8.49
N ALA A 243 -13.04 -10.98 8.48
CA ALA A 243 -13.80 -12.12 7.98
C ALA A 243 -15.15 -12.28 8.72
N ALA A 244 -15.16 -12.09 10.04
CA ALA A 244 -16.38 -12.13 10.83
C ALA A 244 -17.39 -11.06 10.41
N ILE A 245 -16.93 -9.82 10.17
CA ILE A 245 -17.76 -8.71 9.67
C ILE A 245 -18.29 -9.05 8.27
N ILE A 246 -17.40 -9.45 7.36
CA ILE A 246 -17.73 -9.77 5.97
C ILE A 246 -18.80 -10.86 5.91
N ASN A 247 -18.59 -11.96 6.63
CA ASN A 247 -19.52 -13.09 6.64
C ASN A 247 -20.87 -12.72 7.26
N ARG A 248 -20.88 -11.88 8.29
CA ARG A 248 -22.11 -11.39 8.90
C ARG A 248 -22.89 -10.50 7.95
N VAL A 249 -22.24 -9.50 7.35
CA VAL A 249 -22.92 -8.51 6.49
C VAL A 249 -23.39 -9.16 5.18
N ARG A 250 -22.64 -10.06 4.59
CA ARG A 250 -23.04 -10.77 3.34
C ARG A 250 -24.35 -11.55 3.47
N LYS A 251 -24.68 -12.05 4.65
CA LYS A 251 -25.98 -12.74 4.88
C LYS A 251 -27.19 -11.83 4.66
N ASP A 252 -27.00 -10.53 4.87
CA ASP A 252 -28.05 -9.52 4.73
C ASP A 252 -28.13 -8.94 3.30
N LEU A 253 -27.14 -9.25 2.43
CA LEU A 253 -27.02 -8.67 1.10
C LEU A 253 -27.39 -9.71 0.01
N PRO A 254 -28.55 -9.52 -0.67
CA PRO A 254 -29.04 -10.51 -1.64
C PRO A 254 -28.12 -10.72 -2.84
N ASP A 255 -27.33 -9.72 -3.22
CA ASP A 255 -26.35 -9.76 -4.29
C ASP A 255 -24.92 -10.16 -3.80
N GLY A 256 -24.76 -10.47 -2.50
CA GLY A 256 -23.49 -10.78 -1.86
C GLY A 256 -22.57 -9.56 -1.65
N GLY A 257 -23.07 -8.34 -1.90
CA GLY A 257 -22.38 -7.08 -1.64
C GLY A 257 -21.23 -6.77 -2.61
N PRO A 258 -20.37 -5.81 -2.27
CA PRO A 258 -19.21 -5.44 -3.10
C PRO A 258 -18.16 -6.55 -3.16
N ILE A 259 -17.30 -6.49 -4.18
CA ILE A 259 -16.07 -7.30 -4.20
C ILE A 259 -15.12 -6.73 -3.16
N ILE A 260 -14.43 -7.60 -2.43
CA ILE A 260 -13.40 -7.18 -1.46
C ILE A 260 -12.05 -7.67 -1.98
N VAL A 261 -11.12 -6.73 -2.12
CA VAL A 261 -9.75 -6.96 -2.58
C VAL A 261 -8.79 -6.61 -1.46
N CYS A 262 -7.88 -7.52 -1.14
CA CYS A 262 -6.90 -7.33 -0.08
C CYS A 262 -5.47 -7.57 -0.56
N SER A 263 -4.51 -6.96 0.12
CA SER A 263 -3.12 -7.39 0.14
C SER A 263 -2.65 -7.52 1.59
N VAL A 264 -1.77 -8.49 1.85
CA VAL A 264 -1.22 -8.73 3.18
C VAL A 264 0.26 -8.37 3.17
N CYS A 265 0.60 -7.30 3.88
CA CYS A 265 1.97 -6.86 4.14
C CYS A 265 2.50 -7.60 5.37
N GLY A 266 3.21 -8.69 5.16
CA GLY A 266 3.73 -9.55 6.20
C GLY A 266 4.47 -10.76 5.65
N THR A 267 4.97 -11.59 6.54
CA THR A 267 5.67 -12.84 6.25
C THR A 267 5.14 -13.97 7.13
N ASP A 268 5.50 -15.20 6.83
CA ASP A 268 5.15 -16.35 7.70
C ASP A 268 5.98 -16.39 8.99
N ALA A 269 7.03 -15.56 9.08
CA ALA A 269 7.78 -15.36 10.32
C ALA A 269 7.10 -14.39 11.30
N ASP A 270 6.09 -13.62 10.83
CA ASP A 270 5.27 -12.79 11.72
C ASP A 270 4.38 -13.66 12.63
N PRO A 271 4.09 -13.21 13.88
CA PRO A 271 3.26 -13.98 14.81
C PRO A 271 1.90 -14.39 14.27
N GLN A 272 1.36 -13.61 13.33
CA GLN A 272 0.04 -13.84 12.71
C GLN A 272 0.09 -14.87 11.58
N SER A 273 1.27 -15.18 11.00
CA SER A 273 1.48 -15.96 9.77
C SER A 273 0.77 -15.38 8.54
N CYS A 274 1.54 -14.89 7.58
CA CYS A 274 0.99 -14.28 6.37
C CYS A 274 0.06 -15.24 5.63
N ALA A 275 0.49 -16.47 5.40
CA ALA A 275 -0.30 -17.49 4.71
C ALA A 275 -1.63 -17.78 5.41
N GLN A 276 -1.64 -17.80 6.77
CA GLN A 276 -2.87 -18.00 7.52
C GLN A 276 -3.83 -16.82 7.38
N GLN A 277 -3.33 -15.59 7.41
CA GLN A 277 -4.14 -14.40 7.25
C GLN A 277 -4.72 -14.29 5.83
N GLU A 278 -3.90 -14.56 4.81
CA GLU A 278 -4.34 -14.62 3.41
C GLU A 278 -5.47 -15.64 3.25
N LYS A 279 -5.26 -16.87 3.73
CA LYS A 279 -6.27 -17.94 3.67
C LYS A 279 -7.57 -17.56 4.37
N THR A 280 -7.51 -16.95 5.55
CA THR A 280 -8.70 -16.53 6.30
C THR A 280 -9.54 -15.51 5.51
N LEU A 281 -8.89 -14.57 4.83
CA LEU A 281 -9.57 -13.59 3.95
C LEU A 281 -10.16 -14.27 2.71
N GLU A 282 -9.43 -15.19 2.08
CA GLU A 282 -9.92 -15.95 0.93
C GLU A 282 -11.13 -16.81 1.29
N ASP A 283 -11.10 -17.51 2.43
CA ASP A 283 -12.22 -18.31 2.94
C ASP A 283 -13.45 -17.43 3.24
N ALA A 284 -13.26 -16.15 3.58
CA ALA A 284 -14.33 -15.16 3.67
C ALA A 284 -14.76 -14.58 2.30
N GLY A 285 -14.19 -15.06 1.20
CA GLY A 285 -14.52 -14.67 -0.18
C GLY A 285 -13.92 -13.32 -0.59
N CYS A 286 -12.81 -12.91 0.00
CA CYS A 286 -11.99 -11.82 -0.49
C CYS A 286 -11.07 -12.32 -1.63
N PHE A 287 -10.71 -11.41 -2.52
CA PHE A 287 -9.64 -11.64 -3.49
C PHE A 287 -8.35 -11.08 -2.92
N VAL A 288 -7.42 -11.95 -2.56
CA VAL A 288 -6.12 -11.58 -2.00
C VAL A 288 -5.07 -11.56 -3.10
N PHE A 289 -4.33 -10.46 -3.22
CA PHE A 289 -3.25 -10.30 -4.19
C PHE A 289 -1.91 -10.22 -3.47
N PRO A 290 -0.82 -10.72 -4.11
CA PRO A 290 0.49 -10.80 -3.49
C PRO A 290 1.09 -9.47 -3.05
N THR A 291 0.68 -8.37 -3.69
CA THR A 291 1.20 -7.02 -3.42
C THR A 291 0.08 -5.99 -3.47
N ASN A 292 0.29 -4.86 -2.79
CA ASN A 292 -0.63 -3.73 -2.84
C ASN A 292 -0.79 -3.19 -4.28
N ALA A 293 0.28 -3.17 -5.07
CA ALA A 293 0.21 -2.72 -6.46
C ALA A 293 -0.68 -3.63 -7.33
N GLN A 294 -0.61 -4.95 -7.15
CA GLN A 294 -1.46 -5.90 -7.87
C GLN A 294 -2.92 -5.79 -7.41
N ALA A 295 -3.16 -5.61 -6.12
CA ALA A 295 -4.50 -5.35 -5.58
C ALA A 295 -5.12 -4.07 -6.18
N ALA A 296 -4.36 -2.98 -6.29
CA ALA A 296 -4.83 -1.74 -6.93
C ALA A 296 -5.15 -1.94 -8.42
N LYS A 297 -4.32 -2.69 -9.17
CA LYS A 297 -4.59 -3.05 -10.56
C LYS A 297 -5.88 -3.90 -10.71
N ALA A 298 -6.12 -4.81 -9.75
CA ALA A 298 -7.36 -5.58 -9.72
C ALA A 298 -8.59 -4.69 -9.47
N VAL A 299 -8.47 -3.69 -8.59
CA VAL A 299 -9.53 -2.69 -8.38
C VAL A 299 -9.84 -1.93 -9.66
N ALA A 300 -8.82 -1.51 -10.43
CA ALA A 300 -9.04 -0.86 -11.73
C ALA A 300 -9.85 -1.77 -12.68
N ARG A 301 -9.48 -3.06 -12.79
CA ARG A 301 -10.24 -4.04 -13.59
C ARG A 301 -11.69 -4.15 -13.14
N ILE A 302 -11.94 -4.25 -11.84
CA ILE A 302 -13.29 -4.39 -11.29
C ILE A 302 -14.14 -3.15 -11.60
N VAL A 303 -13.58 -1.94 -11.39
CA VAL A 303 -14.31 -0.68 -11.61
C VAL A 303 -14.61 -0.46 -13.10
N LEU A 304 -13.64 -0.72 -13.97
CA LEU A 304 -13.77 -0.51 -15.41
C LEU A 304 -14.52 -1.64 -16.14
N GLY A 305 -14.67 -2.81 -15.52
CA GLY A 305 -15.37 -3.95 -16.09
C GLY A 305 -14.66 -4.59 -17.30
N LYS A 306 -13.33 -4.48 -17.34
CA LYS A 306 -12.50 -4.93 -18.48
C LYS A 306 -11.41 -5.87 -18.01
#